data_39c9536284b63faf1f96395be6fcd61c
#
_entry.id   39c9536284b63faf1f96395be6fcd61c
#
_cell.length_a   1.000
_cell.length_b   1.000
_cell.length_c   1.000
_cell.angle_alpha   90.00
_cell.angle_beta   90.00
_cell.angle_gamma   90.00
#
_symmetry.space_group_name_H-M   'P 1'
#
loop_
_entity.id
_entity.type
_entity.pdbx_description
1 polymer ?
#
loop_
_entity_poly.entity_id
_entity_poly.type
_entity_poly.pdbx_seq_one_letter_code
_entity_poly.pdbx_strand_id
1 'polypeptide(L)'
;MVLETREGQVEIVDEPTYSFGSADNLRKYGTEIRLDNAHLNSVHGVRADGRWSAVFGASGGCSGVHQHSAIEVDRHLYLAVGDQVVCLDLATGSREWSRRVDPATCFGVYWDCAHEALISHGELQISRLSLTGEEIWSATGADTFSEGFRCLASGIEVIDFNQSVYLFDYRSGARLASP
;
A
#
# COMPACT_ATOMS: atom_id res chain seq x y z
N MET A 1 -11.86 -6.52 0.42
CA MET A 1 -12.35 -5.55 -0.60
C MET A 1 -12.37 -6.21 -1.96
N VAL A 2 -13.20 -5.71 -2.88
CA VAL A 2 -13.17 -6.12 -4.29
C VAL A 2 -12.83 -4.88 -5.12
N LEU A 3 -11.87 -5.03 -6.01
CA LEU A 3 -11.46 -3.98 -6.95
C LEU A 3 -11.85 -4.41 -8.36
N GLU A 4 -12.61 -3.56 -9.04
CA GLU A 4 -12.87 -3.72 -10.47
C GLU A 4 -11.66 -3.22 -11.25
N THR A 5 -11.07 -4.08 -12.05
CA THR A 5 -9.87 -3.79 -12.84
C THR A 5 -10.13 -4.02 -14.31
N ARG A 6 -9.25 -3.53 -15.18
CA ARG A 6 -9.30 -3.79 -16.63
C ARG A 6 -9.20 -5.29 -16.99
N GLU A 7 -8.66 -6.09 -16.08
CA GLU A 7 -8.49 -7.54 -16.27
C GLU A 7 -9.58 -8.35 -15.54
N GLY A 8 -10.62 -7.70 -15.00
CA GLY A 8 -11.67 -8.32 -14.21
C GLY A 8 -11.53 -8.05 -12.72
N GLN A 9 -12.29 -8.75 -11.90
CA GLN A 9 -12.31 -8.54 -10.45
C GLN A 9 -11.05 -9.07 -9.77
N VAL A 10 -10.57 -8.31 -8.80
CA VAL A 10 -9.52 -8.71 -7.87
C VAL A 10 -10.06 -8.57 -6.45
N GLU A 11 -10.11 -9.68 -5.74
CA GLU A 11 -10.46 -9.72 -4.33
C GLU A 11 -9.19 -9.58 -3.48
N ILE A 12 -9.21 -8.66 -2.51
CA ILE A 12 -8.17 -8.53 -1.49
C ILE A 12 -8.82 -8.80 -0.14
N VAL A 13 -8.22 -9.69 0.65
CA VAL A 13 -8.72 -10.12 1.96
C VAL A 13 -7.63 -10.08 3.01
N ASP A 14 -8.03 -9.78 4.23
CA ASP A 14 -7.17 -9.90 5.39
C ASP A 14 -7.09 -11.36 5.84
N GLU A 15 -5.88 -11.85 6.08
CA GLU A 15 -5.59 -13.24 6.44
C GLU A 15 -4.78 -13.36 7.76
N PRO A 16 -5.31 -12.82 8.88
CA PRO A 16 -4.56 -12.68 10.12
C PRO A 16 -4.14 -14.00 10.75
N THR A 17 -4.77 -15.12 10.37
CA THR A 17 -4.46 -16.45 10.87
C THR A 17 -3.69 -17.32 9.88
N TYR A 18 -3.29 -16.75 8.72
CA TYR A 18 -2.59 -17.50 7.69
C TYR A 18 -1.18 -17.89 8.13
N SER A 19 -0.85 -19.16 7.98
CA SER A 19 0.47 -19.73 8.30
C SER A 19 1.18 -20.15 7.02
N PHE A 20 2.23 -19.45 6.65
CA PHE A 20 3.02 -19.74 5.45
C PHE A 20 3.57 -21.16 5.45
N GLY A 21 3.35 -21.88 4.36
CA GLY A 21 3.76 -23.29 4.20
C GLY A 21 2.87 -24.31 4.91
N SER A 22 1.80 -23.89 5.61
CA SER A 22 0.91 -24.81 6.29
C SER A 22 -0.15 -25.40 5.36
N ALA A 23 -0.38 -26.70 5.49
CA ALA A 23 -1.49 -27.38 4.82
C ALA A 23 -2.86 -27.07 5.45
N ASP A 24 -2.91 -26.53 6.67
CA ASP A 24 -4.13 -26.35 7.45
C ASP A 24 -4.82 -24.99 7.24
N ASN A 25 -4.25 -24.10 6.39
CA ASN A 25 -4.88 -22.83 6.07
C ASN A 25 -6.27 -23.02 5.44
N LEU A 26 -7.26 -22.26 5.91
CA LEU A 26 -8.63 -22.30 5.38
C LEU A 26 -8.68 -21.88 3.90
N ARG A 27 -7.91 -20.84 3.53
CA ARG A 27 -7.76 -20.44 2.14
C ARG A 27 -6.39 -20.89 1.62
N LYS A 28 -6.37 -21.30 0.36
CA LYS A 28 -5.15 -21.69 -0.35
C LYS A 28 -4.86 -20.66 -1.42
N TYR A 29 -3.60 -20.33 -1.57
CA TYR A 29 -3.10 -19.41 -2.59
C TYR A 29 -2.11 -20.12 -3.50
N GLY A 30 -2.12 -19.77 -4.77
CA GLY A 30 -1.19 -20.34 -5.75
C GLY A 30 0.26 -19.95 -5.47
N THR A 31 0.47 -18.79 -4.85
CA THR A 31 1.80 -18.29 -4.50
C THR A 31 1.80 -17.70 -3.09
N GLU A 32 2.81 -18.05 -2.29
CA GLU A 32 3.05 -17.50 -0.96
C GLU A 32 4.31 -16.62 -0.99
N ILE A 33 4.18 -15.35 -0.59
CA ILE A 33 5.29 -14.38 -0.65
C ILE A 33 5.47 -13.73 0.72
N ARG A 34 6.58 -14.07 1.36
CA ARG A 34 7.07 -13.33 2.53
C ARG A 34 7.91 -12.16 2.05
N LEU A 35 7.55 -10.94 2.41
CA LEU A 35 8.24 -9.72 1.97
C LEU A 35 9.51 -9.45 2.79
N ASP A 36 9.57 -10.03 3.97
CA ASP A 36 10.76 -10.03 4.82
C ASP A 36 10.86 -11.32 5.66
N ASN A 37 11.97 -11.45 6.41
CA ASN A 37 12.22 -12.60 7.27
C ASN A 37 11.80 -12.39 8.73
N ALA A 38 11.22 -11.24 9.05
CA ALA A 38 10.78 -10.91 10.39
C ALA A 38 9.43 -11.57 10.73
N HIS A 39 8.91 -11.29 11.91
CA HIS A 39 7.54 -11.64 12.26
C HIS A 39 6.55 -10.88 11.37
N LEU A 40 5.62 -11.63 10.77
CA LEU A 40 4.64 -11.06 9.85
C LEU A 40 3.41 -10.62 10.64
N ASN A 41 3.19 -9.31 10.74
CA ASN A 41 2.07 -8.73 11.46
C ASN A 41 0.86 -8.47 10.56
N SER A 42 1.09 -8.35 9.26
CA SER A 42 0.05 -8.16 8.25
C SER A 42 0.16 -9.22 7.19
N VAL A 43 -0.96 -9.88 6.90
CA VAL A 43 -1.04 -10.90 5.84
C VAL A 43 -2.26 -10.63 4.97
N HIS A 44 -2.03 -10.32 3.71
CA HIS A 44 -3.10 -10.03 2.75
C HIS A 44 -3.11 -11.05 1.61
N GLY A 45 -4.27 -11.67 1.40
CA GLY A 45 -4.54 -12.54 0.27
C GLY A 45 -5.10 -11.76 -0.91
N VAL A 46 -4.64 -12.05 -2.12
CA VAL A 46 -5.11 -11.45 -3.36
C VAL A 46 -5.56 -12.55 -4.32
N ARG A 47 -6.72 -12.38 -4.92
CA ARG A 47 -7.29 -13.33 -5.90
C ARG A 47 -7.81 -12.60 -7.12
N ALA A 48 -7.27 -12.90 -8.27
CA ALA A 48 -7.83 -12.49 -9.54
C ALA A 48 -8.65 -13.65 -10.08
N ASP A 49 -9.94 -13.43 -10.25
CA ASP A 49 -10.93 -14.47 -10.51
C ASP A 49 -10.51 -15.44 -11.64
N GLY A 50 -10.39 -16.73 -11.29
CA GLY A 50 -10.04 -17.82 -12.19
C GLY A 50 -8.62 -17.77 -12.79
N ARG A 51 -7.78 -16.78 -12.48
CA ARG A 51 -6.47 -16.57 -13.12
C ARG A 51 -5.30 -16.91 -12.20
N TRP A 52 -5.18 -16.20 -11.10
CA TRP A 52 -4.10 -16.38 -10.13
C TRP A 52 -4.53 -16.02 -8.71
N SER A 53 -3.77 -16.44 -7.75
CA SER A 53 -3.93 -16.03 -6.37
C SER A 53 -2.58 -16.01 -5.67
N ALA A 54 -2.37 -15.02 -4.80
CA ALA A 54 -1.15 -14.89 -4.02
C ALA A 54 -1.49 -14.39 -2.61
N VAL A 55 -0.64 -14.73 -1.64
CA VAL A 55 -0.71 -14.21 -0.29
C VAL A 55 0.62 -13.54 0.07
N PHE A 56 0.54 -12.36 0.65
CA PHE A 56 1.67 -11.52 1.01
C PHE A 56 1.71 -11.32 2.51
N GLY A 57 2.88 -11.57 3.11
CA GLY A 57 3.12 -11.29 4.51
C GLY A 57 4.23 -10.26 4.69
N ALA A 58 3.97 -9.23 5.49
CA ALA A 58 4.92 -8.20 5.83
C ALA A 58 5.03 -7.99 7.34
N SER A 59 6.16 -7.44 7.76
CA SER A 59 6.39 -6.92 9.11
C SER A 59 5.78 -5.52 9.30
N GLY A 60 6.27 -4.78 10.25
CA GLY A 60 5.72 -3.47 10.61
C GLY A 60 4.51 -3.60 11.51
N GLY A 61 3.60 -2.64 11.47
CA GLY A 61 2.35 -2.68 12.21
C GLY A 61 1.31 -3.59 11.58
N CYS A 62 0.24 -3.84 12.31
CA CYS A 62 -0.90 -4.60 11.81
C CYS A 62 -1.80 -3.69 10.96
N SER A 63 -1.89 -3.98 9.67
CA SER A 63 -2.81 -3.31 8.76
C SER A 63 -3.93 -4.26 8.33
N GLY A 64 -5.17 -3.80 8.41
CA GLY A 64 -6.32 -4.52 7.85
C GLY A 64 -6.58 -4.10 6.40
N VAL A 65 -7.37 -4.90 5.68
CA VAL A 65 -7.76 -4.58 4.31
C VAL A 65 -8.93 -3.60 4.27
N HIS A 66 -8.77 -2.50 3.56
CA HIS A 66 -9.78 -1.46 3.35
C HIS A 66 -9.67 -0.87 1.92
N GLN A 67 -10.49 0.12 1.59
CA GLN A 67 -10.63 0.67 0.23
C GLN A 67 -9.33 1.25 -0.39
N HIS A 68 -8.33 1.61 0.42
CA HIS A 68 -7.04 2.14 -0.02
C HIS A 68 -5.89 1.14 0.13
N SER A 69 -6.19 -0.11 0.49
CA SER A 69 -5.15 -1.15 0.59
C SER A 69 -4.59 -1.54 -0.78
N ALA A 70 -5.32 -1.31 -1.86
CA ALA A 70 -4.81 -1.57 -3.20
C ALA A 70 -5.42 -0.62 -4.23
N ILE A 71 -4.67 -0.38 -5.30
CA ILE A 71 -5.10 0.42 -6.45
C ILE A 71 -4.53 -0.15 -7.75
N GLU A 72 -5.30 -0.09 -8.84
CA GLU A 72 -4.81 -0.35 -10.18
C GLU A 72 -4.28 0.93 -10.81
N VAL A 73 -3.08 0.86 -11.38
CA VAL A 73 -2.54 1.88 -12.27
C VAL A 73 -1.95 1.17 -13.48
N ASP A 74 -2.43 1.52 -14.66
CA ASP A 74 -2.09 0.86 -15.92
C ASP A 74 -2.37 -0.65 -15.86
N ARG A 75 -1.38 -1.50 -15.89
CA ARG A 75 -1.50 -2.96 -15.84
C ARG A 75 -1.00 -3.54 -14.51
N HIS A 76 -0.82 -2.71 -13.52
CA HIS A 76 -0.26 -3.10 -12.25
C HIS A 76 -1.24 -2.90 -11.11
N LEU A 77 -1.21 -3.82 -10.18
CA LEU A 77 -1.86 -3.69 -8.88
C LEU A 77 -0.80 -3.28 -7.85
N TYR A 78 -1.02 -2.16 -7.20
CA TYR A 78 -0.20 -1.70 -6.08
C TYR A 78 -0.93 -2.02 -4.79
N LEU A 79 -0.31 -2.81 -3.92
CA LEU A 79 -0.89 -3.33 -2.68
C LEU A 79 -0.08 -2.82 -1.48
N ALA A 80 -0.76 -2.19 -0.53
CA ALA A 80 -0.20 -1.89 0.79
C ALA A 80 -0.37 -3.11 1.71
N VAL A 81 0.72 -3.56 2.34
CA VAL A 81 0.70 -4.64 3.32
C VAL A 81 1.81 -4.42 4.36
N GLY A 82 1.44 -4.35 5.64
CA GLY A 82 2.37 -4.03 6.72
C GLY A 82 3.04 -2.68 6.51
N ASP A 83 4.35 -2.65 6.42
CA ASP A 83 5.17 -1.46 6.18
C ASP A 83 5.59 -1.27 4.71
N GLN A 84 5.01 -2.07 3.79
CA GLN A 84 5.44 -2.15 2.40
C GLN A 84 4.35 -1.84 1.38
N VAL A 85 4.77 -1.41 0.21
CA VAL A 85 3.99 -1.43 -1.03
C VAL A 85 4.56 -2.50 -1.95
N VAL A 86 3.68 -3.29 -2.54
CA VAL A 86 3.99 -4.35 -3.50
C VAL A 86 3.37 -3.99 -4.84
N CYS A 87 4.12 -4.11 -5.92
CA CYS A 87 3.62 -4.01 -7.29
C CYS A 87 3.51 -5.39 -7.91
N LEU A 88 2.35 -5.69 -8.48
CA LEU A 88 2.05 -6.94 -9.16
C LEU A 88 1.64 -6.66 -10.61
N ASP A 89 2.10 -7.49 -11.54
CA ASP A 89 1.50 -7.57 -12.87
C ASP A 89 0.07 -8.11 -12.73
N LEU A 90 -0.90 -7.36 -13.20
CA LEU A 90 -2.32 -7.66 -12.99
C LEU A 90 -2.79 -8.91 -13.74
N ALA A 91 -2.16 -9.24 -14.87
CA ALA A 91 -2.55 -10.39 -15.67
C ALA A 91 -2.07 -11.72 -15.07
N THR A 92 -0.88 -11.72 -14.48
CA THR A 92 -0.19 -12.92 -14.01
C THR A 92 -0.11 -13.07 -12.49
N GLY A 93 -0.26 -11.97 -11.73
CA GLY A 93 -0.02 -11.93 -10.30
C GLY A 93 1.46 -11.97 -9.91
N SER A 94 2.36 -11.87 -10.87
CA SER A 94 3.79 -11.85 -10.61
C SER A 94 4.19 -10.57 -9.89
N ARG A 95 4.97 -10.71 -8.81
CA ARG A 95 5.54 -9.56 -8.12
C ARG A 95 6.65 -8.94 -8.97
N GLU A 96 6.44 -7.70 -9.36
CA GLU A 96 7.44 -6.88 -10.07
C GLU A 96 8.48 -6.34 -9.08
N TRP A 97 8.01 -5.71 -8.00
CA TRP A 97 8.82 -5.19 -6.93
C TRP A 97 8.05 -5.12 -5.61
N SER A 98 8.76 -4.94 -4.53
CA SER A 98 8.22 -4.52 -3.23
C SER A 98 9.18 -3.53 -2.58
N ARG A 99 8.61 -2.57 -1.84
CA ARG A 99 9.36 -1.52 -1.17
C ARG A 99 8.79 -1.21 0.18
N ARG A 100 9.67 -1.12 1.17
CA ARG A 100 9.34 -0.55 2.47
C ARG A 100 9.14 0.95 2.30
N VAL A 101 7.99 1.45 2.74
CA VAL A 101 7.55 2.85 2.55
C VAL A 101 7.27 3.58 3.86
N ASP A 102 7.28 2.85 4.97
CA ASP A 102 7.10 3.42 6.31
C ASP A 102 7.91 2.63 7.33
N PRO A 103 8.49 3.26 8.37
CA PRO A 103 9.18 2.54 9.44
C PRO A 103 8.24 1.70 10.31
N ALA A 104 6.95 2.04 10.36
CA ALA A 104 5.92 1.38 11.16
C ALA A 104 4.86 0.70 10.28
N THR A 105 3.91 1.43 9.71
CA THR A 105 2.77 0.85 8.98
C THR A 105 2.43 1.68 7.75
N CYS A 106 2.25 1.04 6.60
CA CYS A 106 1.64 1.64 5.42
C CYS A 106 0.12 1.49 5.52
N PHE A 107 -0.59 2.59 5.70
CA PHE A 107 -2.04 2.59 5.77
C PHE A 107 -2.72 2.45 4.41
N GLY A 108 -2.07 2.89 3.32
CA GLY A 108 -2.68 2.75 2.00
C GLY A 108 -1.86 3.34 0.87
N VAL A 109 -2.35 3.08 -0.34
CA VAL A 109 -1.78 3.57 -1.60
C VAL A 109 -2.80 4.37 -2.37
N TYR A 110 -2.35 5.43 -3.04
CA TYR A 110 -3.19 6.37 -3.77
C TYR A 110 -2.55 6.73 -5.10
N TRP A 111 -3.37 6.96 -6.11
CA TRP A 111 -2.95 7.46 -7.40
C TRP A 111 -3.59 8.81 -7.66
N ASP A 112 -2.77 9.83 -7.86
CA ASP A 112 -3.22 11.12 -8.36
C ASP A 112 -2.95 11.25 -9.85
N CYS A 113 -4.02 11.19 -10.64
CA CYS A 113 -3.94 11.22 -12.10
C CYS A 113 -3.43 12.57 -12.64
N ALA A 114 -3.70 13.69 -11.93
CA ALA A 114 -3.31 15.01 -12.39
C ALA A 114 -1.80 15.24 -12.27
N HIS A 115 -1.16 14.61 -11.29
CA HIS A 115 0.27 14.73 -11.03
C HIS A 115 1.04 13.45 -11.40
N GLU A 116 0.35 12.42 -11.92
CA GLU A 116 0.92 11.10 -12.21
C GLU A 116 1.75 10.59 -11.00
N ALA A 117 1.13 10.64 -9.82
CA ALA A 117 1.82 10.39 -8.56
C ALA A 117 1.26 9.17 -7.84
N LEU A 118 2.10 8.16 -7.63
CA LEU A 118 1.85 7.04 -6.73
C LEU A 118 2.31 7.45 -5.32
N ILE A 119 1.36 7.55 -4.40
CA ILE A 119 1.59 8.01 -3.04
C ILE A 119 1.29 6.88 -2.07
N SER A 120 2.21 6.62 -1.13
CA SER A 120 1.93 5.81 0.05
C SER A 120 1.62 6.70 1.25
N HIS A 121 0.53 6.38 1.94
CA HIS A 121 0.20 6.96 3.24
C HIS A 121 0.61 5.99 4.32
N GLY A 122 1.64 6.34 5.06
CA GLY A 122 2.13 5.57 6.19
C GLY A 122 1.82 6.24 7.52
N GLU A 123 2.08 5.51 8.60
CA GLU A 123 1.90 5.97 9.98
C GLU A 123 2.85 7.12 10.33
N LEU A 124 4.10 7.02 9.89
CA LEU A 124 5.16 7.98 10.21
C LEU A 124 5.64 8.75 8.98
N GLN A 125 5.31 8.30 7.78
CA GLN A 125 5.88 8.81 6.55
C GLN A 125 4.87 8.83 5.40
N ILE A 126 4.88 9.91 4.63
CA ILE A 126 4.24 9.96 3.31
C ILE A 126 5.35 9.84 2.27
N SER A 127 5.19 8.96 1.29
CA SER A 127 6.19 8.81 0.22
C SER A 127 5.55 8.90 -1.15
N ARG A 128 6.24 9.53 -2.09
CA ARG A 128 5.98 9.41 -3.51
C ARG A 128 6.91 8.38 -4.12
N LEU A 129 6.33 7.44 -4.83
CA LEU A 129 7.05 6.38 -5.54
C LEU A 129 6.97 6.59 -7.04
N SER A 130 8.00 6.15 -7.76
CA SER A 130 7.88 5.88 -9.19
C SER A 130 7.07 4.60 -9.41
N LEU A 131 6.55 4.40 -10.62
CA LEU A 131 5.87 3.14 -10.97
C LEU A 131 6.82 1.93 -10.97
N THR A 132 8.14 2.17 -10.99
CA THR A 132 9.18 1.14 -10.88
C THR A 132 9.64 0.88 -9.44
N GLY A 133 9.00 1.51 -8.44
CA GLY A 133 9.27 1.28 -7.02
C GLY A 133 10.40 2.11 -6.42
N GLU A 134 10.92 3.11 -7.12
CA GLU A 134 11.89 4.04 -6.56
C GLU A 134 11.19 5.09 -5.69
N GLU A 135 11.73 5.37 -4.52
CA GLU A 135 11.26 6.50 -3.71
C GLU A 135 11.78 7.80 -4.33
N ILE A 136 10.86 8.64 -4.79
CA ILE A 136 11.18 9.96 -5.35
C ILE A 136 11.43 10.94 -4.21
N TRP A 137 10.57 10.92 -3.19
CA TRP A 137 10.73 11.66 -1.96
C TRP A 137 9.92 11.01 -0.84
N SER A 138 10.27 11.31 0.40
CA SER A 138 9.47 11.02 1.58
C SER A 138 9.43 12.22 2.52
N ALA A 139 8.35 12.34 3.28
CA ALA A 139 8.13 13.42 4.23
C ALA A 139 7.51 12.87 5.52
N THR A 140 7.91 13.45 6.64
CA THR A 140 7.44 13.08 7.98
C THR A 140 6.80 14.28 8.68
N GLY A 141 6.00 14.02 9.71
CA GLY A 141 5.42 15.02 10.60
C GLY A 141 6.10 15.05 11.96
N ALA A 142 5.47 15.74 12.90
CA ALA A 142 5.89 15.76 14.30
C ALA A 142 5.31 14.56 15.08
N ASP A 143 4.24 13.93 14.58
CA ASP A 143 3.59 12.78 15.18
C ASP A 143 3.03 11.85 14.08
N THR A 144 2.36 10.76 14.48
CA THR A 144 1.78 9.76 13.57
C THR A 144 0.67 10.35 12.70
N PHE A 145 0.65 9.99 11.42
CA PHE A 145 -0.35 10.46 10.45
C PHE A 145 -1.63 9.62 10.48
N SER A 146 -2.38 9.68 11.58
CA SER A 146 -3.52 8.79 11.85
C SER A 146 -4.89 9.40 11.59
N GLU A 147 -5.00 10.75 11.44
CA GLU A 147 -6.30 11.43 11.51
C GLU A 147 -6.91 11.80 10.15
N GLY A 148 -6.11 11.88 9.10
CA GLY A 148 -6.65 12.18 7.78
C GLY A 148 -5.60 12.21 6.68
N PHE A 149 -6.04 11.88 5.46
CA PHE A 149 -5.22 11.91 4.24
C PHE A 149 -6.08 12.32 3.05
N ARG A 150 -5.62 13.28 2.26
CA ARG A 150 -6.29 13.72 1.02
C ARG A 150 -5.29 14.14 -0.04
N CYS A 151 -5.53 13.67 -1.27
CA CYS A 151 -4.90 14.22 -2.46
C CYS A 151 -5.72 15.42 -2.94
N LEU A 152 -5.18 16.64 -2.80
CA LEU A 152 -5.79 17.90 -3.24
C LEU A 152 -5.09 18.39 -4.49
N ALA A 153 -5.74 19.26 -5.28
CA ALA A 153 -5.10 19.90 -6.42
C ALA A 153 -3.85 20.72 -6.04
N SER A 154 -3.80 21.24 -4.81
CA SER A 154 -2.71 22.05 -4.28
C SER A 154 -1.58 21.25 -3.63
N GLY A 155 -1.76 19.95 -3.36
CA GLY A 155 -0.78 19.13 -2.66
C GLY A 155 -1.42 17.97 -1.92
N ILE A 156 -0.60 17.22 -1.20
CA ILE A 156 -1.02 16.10 -0.37
C ILE A 156 -1.23 16.61 1.04
N GLU A 157 -2.48 16.57 1.49
CA GLU A 157 -2.84 16.95 2.85
C GLU A 157 -2.86 15.71 3.74
N VAL A 158 -2.22 15.83 4.91
CA VAL A 158 -2.27 14.79 5.94
C VAL A 158 -2.41 15.43 7.33
N ILE A 159 -3.08 14.73 8.23
CA ILE A 159 -3.34 15.20 9.59
C ILE A 159 -2.73 14.19 10.56
N ASP A 160 -1.91 14.71 11.48
CA ASP A 160 -1.29 13.89 12.52
C ASP A 160 -2.22 13.67 13.73
N PHE A 161 -1.80 12.79 14.64
CA PHE A 161 -2.53 12.46 15.87
C PHE A 161 -2.85 13.70 16.73
N ASN A 162 -2.00 14.72 16.71
CA ASN A 162 -2.20 15.99 17.42
C ASN A 162 -3.04 17.00 16.63
N GLN A 163 -3.71 16.59 15.57
CA GLN A 163 -4.54 17.42 14.68
C GLN A 163 -3.75 18.50 13.93
N SER A 164 -2.43 18.36 13.83
CA SER A 164 -1.63 19.26 13.00
C SER A 164 -1.81 18.91 11.53
N VAL A 165 -2.09 19.92 10.72
CA VAL A 165 -2.28 19.76 9.27
C VAL A 165 -0.97 20.02 8.55
N TYR A 166 -0.61 19.11 7.67
CA TYR A 166 0.54 19.21 6.77
C TYR A 166 0.03 19.22 5.33
N LEU A 167 0.63 20.05 4.51
CA LEU A 167 0.42 20.07 3.07
C LEU A 167 1.76 19.87 2.39
N PHE A 168 1.93 18.80 1.62
CA PHE A 168 3.16 18.46 0.93
C PHE A 168 3.02 18.67 -0.58
N ASP A 169 4.04 19.27 -1.18
CA ASP A 169 4.13 19.44 -2.65
C ASP A 169 4.32 18.09 -3.36
N TYR A 170 3.54 17.81 -4.39
CA TYR A 170 3.60 16.54 -5.12
C TYR A 170 4.96 16.24 -5.73
N ARG A 171 5.67 17.25 -6.20
CA ARG A 171 6.93 17.07 -6.92
C ARG A 171 8.10 16.84 -5.96
N SER A 172 8.16 17.61 -4.91
CA SER A 172 9.34 17.70 -4.04
C SER A 172 9.17 17.10 -2.66
N GLY A 173 7.93 16.85 -2.21
CA GLY A 173 7.63 16.48 -0.82
C GLY A 173 7.86 17.62 0.18
N ALA A 174 8.18 18.82 -0.30
CA ALA A 174 8.39 19.97 0.59
C ALA A 174 7.07 20.37 1.25
N ARG A 175 7.14 20.72 2.54
CA ARG A 175 6.00 21.24 3.26
C ARG A 175 5.63 22.61 2.71
N LEU A 176 4.41 22.77 2.27
CA LEU A 176 3.84 24.03 1.83
C LEU A 176 3.29 24.80 3.04
N ALA A 177 3.26 26.13 2.94
CA ALA A 177 2.57 26.93 3.93
C ALA A 177 1.07 26.60 3.90
N SER A 178 0.50 26.38 5.07
CA SER A 178 -0.97 26.27 5.18
C SER A 178 -1.60 27.61 4.74
N PRO A 179 -2.67 27.58 3.96
CA PRO A 179 -3.36 28.78 3.50
C PRO A 179 -3.91 29.63 4.65
#